data_9a8aefec34d086fef7a71c8f44bad8e3
#
_entry.id   9a8aefec34d086fef7a71c8f44bad8e3
#
_cell.length_a   1.000
_cell.length_b   1.000
_cell.length_c   1.000
_cell.angle_alpha   90.00
_cell.angle_beta   90.00
_cell.angle_gamma   90.00
#
_symmetry.space_group_name_H-M   'P 1'
#
loop_
_entity.id
_entity.type
_entity.pdbx_description
1 polymer ?
#
loop_
_entity_poly.entity_id
_entity_poly.type
_entity_poly.pdbx_seq_one_letter_code
_entity_poly.pdbx_strand_id
1 'polypeptide(L)'
;MSDVSGKLRTLTLPHPYFVWLGQYTAEPWHPWFDNFNSADEVIAAGKTPELIVITAQAEEQDALLINLRRADLTSHCLILTRHESALSPFLANGLWQNEYKEQYQAYQLRKQQLKLAYHDDTADKLLAYMWLHDETIQPHAVPAKPWLYQYPLLKAWGIKPEDSFSWLSGLKQQNWLDAGKLENRVRFCPCCHSGHLNYIDVCPQCHSIDTEAQSSLHCFSCGHVGAQ
;
A
#
# COMPACT_ATOMS: atom_id res chain seq x y z
N MET A 1 49.27 29.12 -30.70
CA MET A 1 48.10 28.35 -31.08
C MET A 1 48.02 27.20 -30.07
N SER A 2 47.28 27.41 -29.03
CA SER A 2 47.12 26.48 -27.90
C SER A 2 45.82 25.72 -28.08
N ASP A 3 46.00 24.42 -28.23
CA ASP A 3 44.93 23.43 -28.40
C ASP A 3 44.15 23.24 -27.08
N VAL A 4 42.90 23.72 -27.09
CA VAL A 4 41.93 23.53 -25.97
C VAL A 4 41.03 22.37 -26.36
N SER A 5 41.57 21.15 -26.32
CA SER A 5 40.78 19.95 -26.43
C SER A 5 40.11 19.65 -25.07
N GLY A 6 38.98 20.33 -24.86
CA GLY A 6 38.10 20.09 -23.72
C GLY A 6 37.53 18.68 -23.76
N LYS A 7 38.04 17.77 -22.91
CA LYS A 7 37.41 16.49 -22.62
C LYS A 7 35.99 16.74 -22.09
N LEU A 8 34.98 16.60 -22.95
CA LEU A 8 33.61 16.38 -22.54
C LEU A 8 33.59 15.14 -21.64
N ARG A 9 33.54 15.35 -20.33
CA ARG A 9 33.17 14.30 -19.39
C ARG A 9 31.72 13.94 -19.71
N THR A 10 31.52 12.85 -20.41
CA THR A 10 30.23 12.18 -20.47
C THR A 10 29.81 11.89 -19.05
N LEU A 11 28.89 12.70 -18.51
CA LEU A 11 28.16 12.40 -17.30
C LEU A 11 27.31 11.15 -17.62
N THR A 12 27.87 9.98 -17.36
CA THR A 12 27.07 8.75 -17.30
C THR A 12 26.13 8.94 -16.13
N LEU A 13 24.86 9.22 -16.43
CA LEU A 13 23.81 9.15 -15.43
C LEU A 13 23.91 7.77 -14.77
N PRO A 14 23.88 7.68 -13.45
CA PRO A 14 23.90 6.39 -12.80
C PRO A 14 22.74 5.55 -13.34
N HIS A 15 23.03 4.33 -13.78
CA HIS A 15 22.00 3.41 -14.23
C HIS A 15 21.04 3.14 -13.07
N PRO A 16 19.72 3.07 -13.34
CA PRO A 16 18.75 2.75 -12.30
C PRO A 16 19.08 1.37 -11.71
N TYR A 17 19.00 1.26 -10.38
CA TYR A 17 19.25 0.01 -9.69
C TYR A 17 17.96 -0.79 -9.58
N PHE A 18 17.85 -1.84 -10.39
CA PHE A 18 16.72 -2.75 -10.44
C PHE A 18 17.09 -4.10 -9.85
N VAL A 19 16.12 -4.71 -9.17
CA VAL A 19 16.28 -6.00 -8.50
C VAL A 19 15.27 -7.01 -9.05
N TRP A 20 15.79 -8.20 -9.38
CA TRP A 20 15.00 -9.37 -9.68
C TRP A 20 15.11 -10.35 -8.53
N LEU A 21 13.98 -10.72 -7.94
CA LEU A 21 13.94 -11.54 -6.74
C LEU A 21 13.23 -12.86 -7.01
N GLY A 22 13.97 -13.96 -6.94
CA GLY A 22 13.52 -15.32 -7.21
C GLY A 22 14.18 -15.96 -8.43
N GLN A 23 13.58 -17.00 -8.99
CA GLN A 23 14.15 -17.70 -10.14
C GLN A 23 14.20 -16.78 -11.37
N TYR A 24 15.40 -16.52 -11.81
CA TYR A 24 15.65 -15.76 -13.04
C TYR A 24 15.29 -16.61 -14.26
N THR A 25 14.21 -16.26 -14.93
CA THR A 25 13.97 -16.71 -16.30
C THR A 25 14.56 -15.65 -17.21
N ALA A 26 15.62 -16.00 -17.94
CA ALA A 26 16.31 -15.08 -18.85
C ALA A 26 15.32 -14.53 -19.90
N GLU A 27 14.67 -13.43 -19.56
CA GLU A 27 14.02 -12.60 -20.55
C GLU A 27 15.09 -11.68 -21.14
N PRO A 28 15.33 -11.68 -22.45
CA PRO A 28 16.48 -11.03 -23.09
C PRO A 28 16.49 -9.50 -22.99
N TRP A 29 15.52 -8.89 -22.27
CA TRP A 29 15.23 -7.46 -22.27
C TRP A 29 15.87 -6.66 -21.15
N HIS A 30 16.49 -7.30 -20.13
CA HIS A 30 16.86 -6.60 -18.90
C HIS A 30 18.27 -6.89 -18.39
N PRO A 31 19.33 -6.41 -19.08
CA PRO A 31 20.70 -6.55 -18.59
C PRO A 31 21.02 -5.73 -17.32
N TRP A 32 20.04 -4.98 -16.82
CA TRP A 32 20.21 -4.01 -15.72
C TRP A 32 19.68 -4.48 -14.38
N PHE A 33 19.21 -5.73 -14.27
CA PHE A 33 18.70 -6.27 -13.02
C PHE A 33 19.78 -7.05 -12.28
N ASP A 34 20.02 -6.71 -11.02
CA ASP A 34 20.74 -7.56 -10.10
C ASP A 34 19.80 -8.65 -9.58
N ASN A 35 20.30 -9.90 -9.54
CA ASN A 35 19.50 -11.07 -9.16
C ASN A 35 19.79 -11.48 -7.73
N PHE A 36 18.72 -11.72 -6.96
CA PHE A 36 18.78 -12.18 -5.58
C PHE A 36 17.79 -13.32 -5.37
N ASN A 37 18.07 -14.17 -4.36
CA ASN A 37 17.20 -15.29 -4.02
C ASN A 37 16.34 -15.00 -2.79
N SER A 38 16.69 -14.00 -1.98
CA SER A 38 15.97 -13.66 -0.76
C SER A 38 15.87 -12.14 -0.55
N ALA A 39 14.88 -11.71 0.23
CA ALA A 39 14.75 -10.33 0.64
C ALA A 39 15.95 -9.86 1.49
N ASP A 40 16.50 -10.74 2.32
CA ASP A 40 17.64 -10.45 3.17
C ASP A 40 18.90 -10.13 2.36
N GLU A 41 19.13 -10.81 1.24
CA GLU A 41 20.22 -10.50 0.32
C GLU A 41 20.07 -9.11 -0.30
N VAL A 42 18.86 -8.74 -0.70
CA VAL A 42 18.56 -7.40 -1.24
C VAL A 42 18.85 -6.32 -0.20
N ILE A 43 18.42 -6.54 1.05
CA ILE A 43 18.62 -5.62 2.16
C ILE A 43 20.11 -5.53 2.51
N ALA A 44 20.82 -6.66 2.56
CA ALA A 44 22.25 -6.73 2.86
C ALA A 44 23.13 -6.04 1.80
N ALA A 45 22.65 -5.92 0.55
CA ALA A 45 23.35 -5.18 -0.50
C ALA A 45 23.50 -3.67 -0.17
N GLY A 46 22.72 -3.13 0.77
CA GLY A 46 22.86 -1.77 1.28
C GLY A 46 22.53 -0.66 0.27
N LYS A 47 21.92 -1.02 -0.85
CA LYS A 47 21.50 -0.09 -1.91
C LYS A 47 19.98 -0.05 -1.99
N THR A 48 19.41 1.13 -2.11
CA THR A 48 17.95 1.28 -2.29
C THR A 48 17.57 0.99 -3.75
N PRO A 49 16.83 -0.11 -4.02
CA PRO A 49 16.32 -0.38 -5.34
C PRO A 49 15.28 0.68 -5.77
N GLU A 50 15.22 0.95 -7.05
CA GLU A 50 14.15 1.77 -7.62
C GLU A 50 12.95 0.92 -8.05
N LEU A 51 13.22 -0.31 -8.46
CA LEU A 51 12.22 -1.30 -8.85
C LEU A 51 12.68 -2.69 -8.36
N ILE A 52 11.75 -3.42 -7.78
CA ILE A 52 11.91 -4.83 -7.41
C ILE A 52 10.85 -5.63 -8.15
N VAL A 53 11.26 -6.69 -8.84
CA VAL A 53 10.34 -7.64 -9.48
C VAL A 53 10.46 -8.98 -8.77
N ILE A 54 9.35 -9.45 -8.21
CA ILE A 54 9.27 -10.74 -7.51
C ILE A 54 8.72 -11.79 -8.47
N THR A 55 9.47 -12.89 -8.63
CA THR A 55 9.11 -14.02 -9.51
C THR A 55 8.88 -15.32 -8.74
N ALA A 56 8.98 -15.26 -7.42
CA ALA A 56 8.68 -16.39 -6.55
C ALA A 56 7.22 -16.87 -6.72
N GLN A 57 6.98 -18.13 -6.40
CA GLN A 57 5.63 -18.69 -6.38
C GLN A 57 4.78 -18.02 -5.28
N ALA A 58 3.45 -18.11 -5.43
CA ALA A 58 2.51 -17.39 -4.55
C ALA A 58 2.72 -17.70 -3.05
N GLU A 59 3.10 -18.93 -2.72
CA GLU A 59 3.32 -19.38 -1.34
C GLU A 59 4.51 -18.67 -0.67
N GLU A 60 5.56 -18.35 -1.42
CA GLU A 60 6.77 -17.69 -0.93
C GLU A 60 6.68 -16.17 -1.06
N GLN A 61 5.91 -15.69 -2.03
CA GLN A 61 5.80 -14.29 -2.40
C GLN A 61 5.33 -13.40 -1.25
N ASP A 62 4.33 -13.85 -0.48
CA ASP A 62 3.77 -13.08 0.64
C ASP A 62 4.83 -12.79 1.72
N ALA A 63 5.67 -13.78 2.02
CA ALA A 63 6.77 -13.61 2.98
C ALA A 63 7.82 -12.62 2.48
N LEU A 64 8.17 -12.67 1.19
CA LEU A 64 9.08 -11.72 0.55
C LEU A 64 8.53 -10.30 0.60
N LEU A 65 7.26 -10.12 0.24
CA LEU A 65 6.56 -8.83 0.28
C LEU A 65 6.58 -8.21 1.69
N ILE A 66 6.24 -9.01 2.72
CA ILE A 66 6.28 -8.55 4.12
C ILE A 66 7.69 -8.10 4.51
N ASN A 67 8.72 -8.89 4.19
CA ASN A 67 10.09 -8.59 4.58
C ASN A 67 10.61 -7.32 3.86
N LEU A 68 10.33 -7.17 2.57
CA LEU A 68 10.69 -5.99 1.81
C LEU A 68 9.98 -4.73 2.33
N ARG A 69 8.69 -4.80 2.64
CA ARG A 69 7.96 -3.64 3.19
C ARG A 69 8.37 -3.28 4.60
N ARG A 70 8.84 -4.26 5.38
CA ARG A 70 9.34 -4.04 6.75
C ARG A 70 10.66 -3.27 6.77
N ALA A 71 11.57 -3.56 5.86
CA ALA A 71 12.89 -2.96 5.82
C ALA A 71 12.82 -1.53 5.27
N ASP A 72 13.38 -0.55 5.99
CA ASP A 72 13.32 0.87 5.60
C ASP A 72 13.92 1.11 4.23
N LEU A 73 14.98 0.39 3.87
CA LEU A 73 15.66 0.50 2.59
C LEU A 73 14.75 0.20 1.38
N THR A 74 13.80 -0.72 1.54
CA THR A 74 12.93 -1.22 0.47
C THR A 74 11.45 -0.90 0.66
N SER A 75 11.09 -0.32 1.82
CA SER A 75 9.69 -0.09 2.21
C SER A 75 8.88 0.76 1.23
N HIS A 76 9.53 1.68 0.51
CA HIS A 76 8.92 2.59 -0.45
C HIS A 76 9.28 2.28 -1.92
N CYS A 77 10.06 1.23 -2.17
CA CYS A 77 10.41 0.83 -3.54
C CYS A 77 9.16 0.44 -4.33
N LEU A 78 9.21 0.67 -5.64
CA LEU A 78 8.21 0.10 -6.55
C LEU A 78 8.40 -1.42 -6.59
N ILE A 79 7.41 -2.19 -6.15
CA ILE A 79 7.45 -3.65 -6.12
C ILE A 79 6.37 -4.20 -7.04
N LEU A 80 6.81 -4.94 -8.06
CA LEU A 80 5.93 -5.65 -8.98
C LEU A 80 6.08 -7.16 -8.77
N THR A 81 4.99 -7.90 -8.98
CA THR A 81 4.98 -9.35 -8.82
C THR A 81 4.61 -10.03 -10.13
N ARG A 82 5.16 -11.20 -10.39
CA ARG A 82 4.81 -11.98 -11.59
C ARG A 82 3.49 -12.73 -11.43
N HIS A 83 3.15 -13.09 -10.20
CA HIS A 83 1.95 -13.83 -9.84
C HIS A 83 1.13 -13.07 -8.81
N GLU A 84 -0.16 -13.33 -8.78
CA GLU A 84 -1.00 -12.88 -7.68
C GLU A 84 -0.82 -13.80 -6.47
N SER A 85 -0.86 -13.22 -5.28
CA SER A 85 -0.84 -13.91 -3.99
C SER A 85 -1.85 -13.28 -3.04
N ALA A 86 -2.04 -13.84 -1.87
CA ALA A 86 -3.01 -13.32 -0.90
C ALA A 86 -2.70 -11.88 -0.45
N LEU A 87 -1.42 -11.50 -0.36
CA LEU A 87 -0.99 -10.18 0.09
C LEU A 87 -0.52 -9.25 -1.04
N SER A 88 -0.38 -9.73 -2.29
CA SER A 88 0.05 -8.86 -3.40
C SER A 88 -0.88 -7.66 -3.62
N PRO A 89 -2.23 -7.73 -3.47
CA PRO A 89 -3.09 -6.56 -3.62
C PRO A 89 -2.85 -5.45 -2.58
N PHE A 90 -2.17 -5.79 -1.47
CA PHE A 90 -1.95 -4.87 -0.34
C PHE A 90 -0.50 -4.43 -0.17
N LEU A 91 0.46 -5.19 -0.72
CA LEU A 91 1.89 -4.98 -0.49
C LEU A 91 2.71 -4.82 -1.78
N ALA A 92 2.20 -5.26 -2.93
CA ALA A 92 2.79 -4.98 -4.23
C ALA A 92 2.11 -3.78 -4.89
N ASN A 93 2.75 -3.20 -5.90
CA ASN A 93 2.22 -2.07 -6.66
C ASN A 93 1.65 -2.51 -8.03
N GLY A 94 1.49 -3.80 -8.24
CA GLY A 94 0.91 -4.37 -9.44
C GLY A 94 1.64 -5.60 -9.97
N LEU A 95 1.16 -6.08 -11.10
CA LEU A 95 1.77 -7.20 -11.79
C LEU A 95 2.87 -6.72 -12.75
N TRP A 96 3.93 -7.53 -12.86
CA TRP A 96 4.96 -7.33 -13.86
C TRP A 96 4.41 -7.57 -15.26
N GLN A 97 4.27 -6.50 -16.04
CA GLN A 97 3.72 -6.49 -17.40
C GLN A 97 4.58 -5.59 -18.29
N ASN A 98 4.31 -5.60 -19.59
CA ASN A 98 5.08 -4.79 -20.55
C ASN A 98 4.96 -3.27 -20.31
N GLU A 99 3.87 -2.83 -19.67
CA GLU A 99 3.57 -1.44 -19.35
C GLU A 99 4.28 -0.93 -18.07
N TYR A 100 5.11 -1.74 -17.44
CA TYR A 100 5.83 -1.36 -16.21
C TYR A 100 6.62 -0.06 -16.33
N LYS A 101 7.04 0.29 -17.56
CA LYS A 101 7.82 1.51 -17.81
C LYS A 101 7.04 2.77 -17.51
N GLU A 102 5.76 2.80 -17.83
CA GLU A 102 4.88 3.94 -17.55
C GLU A 102 4.69 4.09 -16.03
N GLN A 103 4.42 2.99 -15.35
CA GLN A 103 4.29 2.98 -13.90
C GLN A 103 5.60 3.41 -13.20
N TYR A 104 6.74 2.91 -13.67
CA TYR A 104 8.05 3.31 -13.17
C TYR A 104 8.33 4.80 -13.41
N GLN A 105 8.02 5.33 -14.59
CA GLN A 105 8.19 6.76 -14.89
C GLN A 105 7.32 7.64 -13.99
N ALA A 106 6.06 7.26 -13.78
CA ALA A 106 5.17 7.97 -12.86
C ALA A 106 5.70 7.96 -11.41
N TYR A 107 6.17 6.82 -10.94
CA TYR A 107 6.83 6.68 -9.64
C TYR A 107 8.06 7.60 -9.53
N GLN A 108 8.93 7.64 -10.54
CA GLN A 108 10.12 8.50 -10.54
C GLN A 108 9.77 9.99 -10.51
N LEU A 109 8.75 10.42 -11.25
CA LEU A 109 8.28 11.80 -11.22
C LEU A 109 7.79 12.20 -9.83
N ARG A 110 6.99 11.35 -9.18
CA ARG A 110 6.53 11.60 -7.81
C ARG A 110 7.68 11.61 -6.80
N LYS A 111 8.65 10.70 -6.96
CA LYS A 111 9.86 10.65 -6.13
C LYS A 111 10.68 11.93 -6.20
N GLN A 112 10.82 12.53 -7.39
CA GLN A 112 11.50 13.80 -7.57
C GLN A 112 10.76 14.99 -6.92
N GLN A 113 9.44 14.92 -6.83
CA GLN A 113 8.60 15.94 -6.20
C GLN A 113 8.53 15.79 -4.68
N LEU A 114 8.81 14.61 -4.16
CA LEU A 114 8.77 14.32 -2.73
C LEU A 114 9.94 15.03 -2.03
N LYS A 115 9.64 16.12 -1.31
CA LYS A 115 10.61 16.91 -0.57
C LYS A 115 10.73 16.50 0.90
N LEU A 116 9.93 15.54 1.34
CA LEU A 116 9.95 15.06 2.71
C LEU A 116 11.24 14.26 2.94
N ALA A 117 12.07 14.70 3.88
CA ALA A 117 12.99 13.79 4.52
C ALA A 117 12.14 12.77 5.27
N TYR A 118 12.39 11.49 5.04
CA TYR A 118 11.74 10.44 5.81
C TYR A 118 12.12 10.61 7.28
N HIS A 119 11.22 11.18 8.06
CA HIS A 119 11.36 11.16 9.51
C HIS A 119 11.00 9.76 9.99
N ASP A 120 11.50 9.37 11.15
CA ASP A 120 11.22 8.05 11.76
C ASP A 120 9.75 7.85 12.15
N ASP A 121 8.88 8.81 11.81
CA ASP A 121 7.44 8.74 12.07
C ASP A 121 6.72 7.88 11.03
N THR A 122 5.97 6.89 11.53
CA THR A 122 5.17 5.99 10.69
C THR A 122 4.08 6.72 9.89
N ALA A 123 3.59 7.88 10.37
CA ALA A 123 2.61 8.68 9.64
C ALA A 123 3.23 9.29 8.38
N ASP A 124 4.40 9.90 8.48
CA ASP A 124 5.14 10.44 7.35
C ASP A 124 5.52 9.33 6.35
N LYS A 125 5.89 8.15 6.88
CA LYS A 125 6.17 6.96 6.09
C LYS A 125 4.95 6.52 5.27
N LEU A 126 3.75 6.53 5.87
CA LEU A 126 2.51 6.20 5.17
C LEU A 126 2.17 7.22 4.09
N LEU A 127 2.22 8.51 4.42
CA LEU A 127 1.90 9.58 3.46
C LEU A 127 2.86 9.58 2.28
N ALA A 128 4.15 9.37 2.52
CA ALA A 128 5.14 9.22 1.46
C ALA A 128 4.87 8.00 0.58
N TYR A 129 4.49 6.86 1.17
CA TYR A 129 4.12 5.66 0.42
C TYR A 129 2.93 5.91 -0.50
N MET A 130 1.84 6.45 0.05
CA MET A 130 0.61 6.74 -0.72
C MET A 130 0.88 7.73 -1.86
N TRP A 131 1.70 8.77 -1.60
CA TRP A 131 2.11 9.73 -2.62
C TRP A 131 2.92 9.09 -3.75
N LEU A 132 3.95 8.30 -3.39
CA LEU A 132 4.86 7.69 -4.37
C LEU A 132 4.14 6.73 -5.31
N HIS A 133 3.22 5.95 -4.77
CA HIS A 133 2.54 4.90 -5.53
C HIS A 133 1.19 5.34 -6.10
N ASP A 134 0.66 6.50 -5.68
CA ASP A 134 -0.69 6.98 -6.04
C ASP A 134 -1.77 5.95 -5.67
N GLU A 135 -1.59 5.36 -4.51
CA GLU A 135 -2.42 4.26 -4.03
C GLU A 135 -3.08 4.61 -2.71
N THR A 136 -4.23 4.02 -2.48
CA THR A 136 -4.90 4.01 -1.19
C THR A 136 -4.59 2.72 -0.45
N ILE A 137 -4.43 2.79 0.87
CA ILE A 137 -4.31 1.56 1.66
C ILE A 137 -5.67 0.90 1.81
N GLN A 138 -5.72 -0.41 1.60
CA GLN A 138 -6.93 -1.20 1.67
C GLN A 138 -6.93 -2.15 2.86
N PRO A 139 -8.08 -2.33 3.54
CA PRO A 139 -8.20 -3.30 4.60
C PRO A 139 -8.27 -4.72 4.04
N HIS A 140 -7.52 -5.63 4.63
CA HIS A 140 -7.61 -7.07 4.37
C HIS A 140 -8.53 -7.72 5.40
N ALA A 141 -9.57 -8.40 4.94
CA ALA A 141 -10.51 -9.11 5.80
C ALA A 141 -9.86 -10.34 6.46
N VAL A 142 -10.00 -10.45 7.78
CA VAL A 142 -9.51 -11.58 8.59
C VAL A 142 -10.61 -12.08 9.53
N PRO A 143 -11.66 -12.74 9.03
CA PRO A 143 -12.87 -13.06 9.80
C PRO A 143 -12.61 -13.87 11.06
N ALA A 144 -11.51 -14.63 11.12
CA ALA A 144 -11.13 -15.43 12.29
C ALA A 144 -10.58 -14.59 13.46
N LYS A 145 -10.38 -13.27 13.27
CA LYS A 145 -9.82 -12.39 14.29
C LYS A 145 -10.86 -11.41 14.83
N PRO A 146 -10.80 -11.03 16.11
CA PRO A 146 -11.78 -10.12 16.73
C PRO A 146 -11.88 -8.76 16.03
N TRP A 147 -10.78 -8.28 15.45
CA TRP A 147 -10.73 -6.99 14.74
C TRP A 147 -11.23 -7.06 13.29
N LEU A 148 -11.55 -8.24 12.74
CA LEU A 148 -12.10 -8.53 11.41
C LEU A 148 -11.30 -8.01 10.21
N TYR A 149 -10.62 -6.89 10.33
CA TYR A 149 -9.82 -6.27 9.26
C TYR A 149 -8.44 -5.90 9.77
N GLN A 150 -7.45 -6.03 8.91
CA GLN A 150 -6.09 -5.57 9.16
C GLN A 150 -5.57 -4.83 7.92
N TYR A 151 -4.58 -3.97 8.12
CA TYR A 151 -3.86 -3.31 7.04
C TYR A 151 -2.47 -3.95 6.92
N PRO A 152 -2.22 -4.81 5.91
CA PRO A 152 -0.98 -5.56 5.81
C PRO A 152 0.27 -4.68 5.79
N LEU A 153 0.21 -3.52 5.12
CA LEU A 153 1.30 -2.55 5.07
C LEU A 153 1.64 -2.00 6.46
N LEU A 154 0.63 -1.56 7.22
CA LEU A 154 0.82 -1.04 8.58
C LEU A 154 1.34 -2.13 9.52
N LYS A 155 0.85 -3.35 9.37
CA LYS A 155 1.35 -4.51 10.11
C LYS A 155 2.82 -4.79 9.80
N ALA A 156 3.26 -4.70 8.55
CA ALA A 156 4.66 -4.84 8.17
C ALA A 156 5.55 -3.78 8.84
N TRP A 157 5.01 -2.58 9.08
CA TRP A 157 5.69 -1.47 9.78
C TRP A 157 5.52 -1.49 11.31
N GLY A 158 4.96 -2.57 11.88
CA GLY A 158 4.90 -2.80 13.32
C GLY A 158 3.67 -2.24 14.01
N ILE A 159 2.71 -1.64 13.28
CA ILE A 159 1.42 -1.27 13.87
C ILE A 159 0.58 -2.53 14.09
N LYS A 160 0.10 -2.71 15.29
CA LYS A 160 -0.74 -3.86 15.62
C LYS A 160 -2.07 -3.79 14.86
N PRO A 161 -2.58 -4.92 14.33
CA PRO A 161 -3.83 -4.95 13.59
C PRO A 161 -5.02 -4.36 14.35
N GLU A 162 -5.12 -4.63 15.65
CA GLU A 162 -6.17 -4.11 16.53
C GLU A 162 -6.14 -2.59 16.71
N ASP A 163 -4.96 -1.97 16.59
CA ASP A 163 -4.76 -0.53 16.76
C ASP A 163 -4.84 0.23 15.42
N SER A 164 -4.77 -0.47 14.29
CA SER A 164 -4.64 0.13 12.96
C SER A 164 -5.79 1.08 12.62
N PHE A 165 -7.03 0.70 12.94
CA PHE A 165 -8.20 1.53 12.65
C PHE A 165 -8.22 2.81 13.48
N SER A 166 -7.93 2.74 14.79
CA SER A 166 -7.88 3.91 15.66
C SER A 166 -6.76 4.86 15.26
N TRP A 167 -5.61 4.32 14.87
CA TRP A 167 -4.46 5.09 14.39
C TRP A 167 -4.78 5.84 13.09
N LEU A 168 -5.37 5.17 12.09
CA LEU A 168 -5.81 5.82 10.84
C LEU A 168 -6.90 6.86 11.08
N SER A 169 -7.83 6.58 12.00
CA SER A 169 -8.87 7.53 12.39
C SER A 169 -8.28 8.80 13.01
N GLY A 170 -7.19 8.68 13.77
CA GLY A 170 -6.44 9.82 14.30
C GLY A 170 -5.84 10.69 13.19
N LEU A 171 -5.25 10.09 12.15
CA LEU A 171 -4.72 10.83 11.00
C LEU A 171 -5.84 11.51 10.19
N LYS A 172 -6.98 10.85 10.05
CA LYS A 172 -8.16 11.48 9.43
C LYS A 172 -8.67 12.68 10.22
N GLN A 173 -8.76 12.59 11.54
CA GLN A 173 -9.18 13.72 12.40
C GLN A 173 -8.23 14.93 12.30
N GLN A 174 -6.96 14.67 12.02
CA GLN A 174 -5.94 15.70 11.76
C GLN A 174 -5.94 16.22 10.32
N ASN A 175 -6.85 15.75 9.46
CA ASN A 175 -6.93 16.07 8.03
C ASN A 175 -5.70 15.65 7.20
N TRP A 176 -4.95 14.66 7.65
CA TRP A 176 -3.85 14.07 6.90
C TRP A 176 -4.33 13.02 5.89
N LEU A 177 -5.46 12.36 6.18
CA LEU A 177 -6.08 11.34 5.34
C LEU A 177 -7.55 11.65 5.10
N ASP A 178 -8.02 11.31 3.92
CA ASP A 178 -9.45 11.23 3.62
C ASP A 178 -9.93 9.78 3.61
N ALA A 179 -11.22 9.59 3.93
CA ALA A 179 -11.85 8.29 3.78
C ALA A 179 -12.12 8.02 2.30
N GLY A 180 -11.70 6.87 1.83
CA GLY A 180 -12.06 6.36 0.52
C GLY A 180 -13.46 5.77 0.49
N LYS A 181 -13.68 4.80 -0.39
CA LYS A 181 -14.93 4.05 -0.48
C LYS A 181 -15.20 3.28 0.81
N LEU A 182 -16.46 3.28 1.25
CA LEU A 182 -16.89 2.47 2.38
C LEU A 182 -16.87 0.98 1.98
N GLU A 183 -15.99 0.21 2.60
CA GLU A 183 -15.89 -1.24 2.34
C GLU A 183 -16.86 -2.05 3.20
N ASN A 184 -17.03 -1.65 4.48
CA ASN A 184 -17.92 -2.35 5.39
C ASN A 184 -18.25 -1.50 6.62
N ARG A 185 -19.34 -1.84 7.31
CA ARG A 185 -19.69 -1.34 8.63
C ARG A 185 -19.54 -2.45 9.66
N VAL A 186 -18.71 -2.23 10.64
CA VAL A 186 -18.49 -3.18 11.72
C VAL A 186 -18.95 -2.58 13.03
N ARG A 187 -19.72 -3.34 13.81
CA ARG A 187 -20.05 -2.98 15.18
C ARG A 187 -19.19 -3.80 16.12
N PHE A 188 -18.55 -3.11 17.05
CA PHE A 188 -17.74 -3.78 18.06
C PHE A 188 -18.52 -3.95 19.35
N CYS A 189 -18.34 -5.10 19.98
CA CYS A 189 -18.90 -5.34 21.32
C CYS A 189 -18.27 -4.37 22.32
N PRO A 190 -19.06 -3.60 23.09
CA PRO A 190 -18.52 -2.64 24.05
C PRO A 190 -17.78 -3.33 25.22
N CYS A 191 -17.99 -4.62 25.43
CA CYS A 191 -17.37 -5.37 26.53
C CYS A 191 -16.06 -6.01 26.12
N CYS A 192 -16.03 -6.77 25.00
CA CYS A 192 -14.84 -7.52 24.56
C CYS A 192 -14.18 -7.00 23.29
N HIS A 193 -14.70 -5.91 22.73
CA HIS A 193 -14.23 -5.26 21.51
C HIS A 193 -14.15 -6.20 20.27
N SER A 194 -14.89 -7.32 20.30
CA SER A 194 -15.01 -8.21 19.13
C SER A 194 -15.94 -7.60 18.08
N GLY A 195 -15.53 -7.63 16.82
CA GLY A 195 -16.33 -7.22 15.67
C GLY A 195 -17.31 -8.31 15.16
N HIS A 196 -17.42 -9.46 15.81
CA HIS A 196 -18.30 -10.58 15.41
C HIS A 196 -19.78 -10.34 15.75
N LEU A 197 -20.27 -9.11 15.61
CA LEU A 197 -21.67 -8.77 15.79
C LEU A 197 -22.38 -8.69 14.42
N ASN A 198 -23.45 -9.48 14.26
CA ASN A 198 -24.13 -9.70 12.97
C ASN A 198 -25.22 -8.68 12.62
N TYR A 199 -25.29 -7.52 13.28
CA TYR A 199 -26.30 -6.51 12.96
C TYR A 199 -25.74 -5.41 12.08
N ILE A 200 -26.23 -5.34 10.82
CA ILE A 200 -25.91 -4.28 9.87
C ILE A 200 -27.22 -3.71 9.36
N ASP A 201 -27.39 -2.39 9.47
CA ASP A 201 -28.49 -1.68 8.81
C ASP A 201 -28.20 -1.58 7.32
N VAL A 202 -29.14 -1.98 6.51
CA VAL A 202 -29.03 -1.91 5.04
C VAL A 202 -30.20 -1.11 4.46
N CYS A 203 -29.95 -0.42 3.37
CA CYS A 203 -31.03 0.24 2.63
C CYS A 203 -32.02 -0.80 2.10
N PRO A 204 -33.33 -0.69 2.36
CA PRO A 204 -34.31 -1.67 1.92
C PRO A 204 -34.49 -1.73 0.39
N GLN A 205 -34.08 -0.70 -0.35
CA GLN A 205 -34.22 -0.65 -1.80
C GLN A 205 -32.99 -1.18 -2.54
N CYS A 206 -31.79 -0.70 -2.19
CA CYS A 206 -30.55 -1.02 -2.92
C CYS A 206 -29.59 -1.92 -2.15
N HIS A 207 -29.96 -2.35 -0.94
CA HIS A 207 -29.12 -3.16 -0.03
C HIS A 207 -27.76 -2.57 0.30
N SER A 208 -27.57 -1.27 0.07
CA SER A 208 -26.35 -0.56 0.46
C SER A 208 -26.20 -0.57 1.97
N ILE A 209 -24.98 -0.80 2.45
CA ILE A 209 -24.57 -0.64 3.85
C ILE A 209 -24.21 0.82 4.18
N ASP A 210 -24.09 1.67 3.17
CA ASP A 210 -23.82 3.09 3.32
C ASP A 210 -25.13 3.81 3.63
N THR A 211 -25.54 3.73 4.89
CA THR A 211 -26.77 4.31 5.43
C THR A 211 -26.45 5.22 6.59
N GLU A 212 -27.18 6.33 6.69
CA GLU A 212 -27.12 7.26 7.79
C GLU A 212 -28.44 7.24 8.57
N ALA A 213 -28.36 7.18 9.90
CA ALA A 213 -29.54 7.28 10.74
C ALA A 213 -29.99 8.74 10.78
N GLN A 214 -31.20 9.02 10.28
CA GLN A 214 -31.82 10.34 10.34
C GLN A 214 -33.06 10.29 11.25
N SER A 215 -33.12 11.23 12.15
CA SER A 215 -34.33 11.40 12.99
C SER A 215 -35.51 11.85 12.13
N SER A 216 -36.63 11.18 12.27
CA SER A 216 -37.88 11.54 11.56
C SER A 216 -39.02 11.77 12.55
N LEU A 217 -39.90 12.70 12.20
CA LEU A 217 -41.13 12.95 12.89
C LEU A 217 -42.28 12.21 12.20
N HIS A 218 -43.08 11.48 12.98
CA HIS A 218 -44.26 10.81 12.51
C HIS A 218 -45.50 11.50 13.05
N CYS A 219 -46.35 11.97 12.16
CA CYS A 219 -47.65 12.52 12.56
C CYS A 219 -48.65 11.38 12.79
N PHE A 220 -49.07 11.22 14.05
CA PHE A 220 -50.05 10.17 14.40
C PHE A 220 -51.47 10.43 13.87
N SER A 221 -51.77 11.66 13.41
CA SER A 221 -53.11 11.99 12.87
C SER A 221 -53.24 11.70 11.38
N CYS A 222 -52.21 11.97 10.57
CA CYS A 222 -52.29 11.81 9.12
C CYS A 222 -51.26 10.78 8.55
N GLY A 223 -50.41 10.22 9.40
CA GLY A 223 -49.40 9.24 8.99
C GLY A 223 -48.19 9.84 8.27
N HIS A 224 -48.10 11.18 8.15
CA HIS A 224 -46.93 11.79 7.47
C HIS A 224 -45.65 11.53 8.26
N VAL A 225 -44.60 11.12 7.51
CA VAL A 225 -43.22 10.95 8.02
C VAL A 225 -42.35 11.95 7.33
N GLY A 226 -41.66 12.80 8.08
CA GLY A 226 -40.73 13.80 7.55
C GLY A 226 -39.42 13.83 8.34
N ALA A 227 -38.32 14.29 7.73
CA ALA A 227 -37.08 14.54 8.44
C ALA A 227 -37.27 15.68 9.45
N GLN A 228 -36.58 15.59 10.58
CA GLN A 228 -36.57 16.64 11.62
C GLN A 228 -35.65 17.77 11.20
#